data_35e70989c3416e8377249113ffbdb618
#
_entry.id   35e70989c3416e8377249113ffbdb618
#
_cell.length_a   1.000
_cell.length_b   1.000
_cell.length_c   1.000
_cell.angle_alpha   90.00
_cell.angle_beta   90.00
_cell.angle_gamma   90.00
#
_symmetry.space_group_name_H-M   'P 1'
#
loop_
_entity.id
_entity.type
_entity.pdbx_description
1 polymer ?
#
loop_
_entity_poly.entity_id
_entity_poly.type
_entity_poly.pdbx_seq_one_letter_code
_entity_poly.pdbx_strand_id
1 'polypeptide(L)'
;LFTFGYDFKPWKGKPIASREEILDYLASTIEDEQLGPHIRYQHRVQSASWSSASSTWTLDLAVDDARKPVQIQAGFLWMCQGYYRHSKGYTPSWPGLEQFKGEVVHPQHWPDSIDLAGKRVTVIGSGATAATLIPALADRCAHVTMLQRTPTYFATGRNADALADELRKLEVDEAWIHEIMRRKVVRDRADLIERARNWTFPIAIVPHDDPQAIRACIGAAGH
;
A
#
# COMPACT_ATOMS: atom_id res chain seq x y z
N LEU A 1 -6.93 8.64 8.08
CA LEU A 1 -6.17 9.75 7.46
C LEU A 1 -6.09 9.66 5.93
N PHE A 2 -6.93 8.88 5.31
CA PHE A 2 -7.04 8.79 3.86
C PHE A 2 -7.99 9.88 3.39
N THR A 3 -7.53 11.12 3.35
CA THR A 3 -8.29 12.24 2.78
C THR A 3 -7.40 13.02 1.82
N PHE A 4 -8.02 13.66 0.83
CA PHE A 4 -7.31 14.58 -0.04
C PHE A 4 -6.95 15.87 0.71
N GLY A 5 -5.85 16.50 0.32
CA GLY A 5 -5.32 17.67 1.02
C GLY A 5 -6.06 18.98 0.74
N TYR A 6 -7.00 19.00 -0.21
CA TYR A 6 -7.71 20.22 -0.65
C TYR A 6 -9.21 20.18 -0.33
N ASP A 7 -9.87 19.02 -0.43
CA ASP A 7 -11.26 18.85 -0.05
C ASP A 7 -11.40 17.72 0.96
N PHE A 8 -12.21 17.97 2.00
CA PHE A 8 -12.38 17.03 3.07
C PHE A 8 -13.45 16.01 2.73
N LYS A 9 -13.02 14.75 2.59
CA LYS A 9 -13.91 13.59 2.58
C LYS A 9 -13.55 12.67 3.74
N PRO A 10 -14.46 12.47 4.72
CA PRO A 10 -14.13 11.69 5.91
C PRO A 10 -13.87 10.23 5.57
N TRP A 11 -12.82 9.67 6.17
CA TRP A 11 -12.57 8.24 6.18
C TRP A 11 -13.19 7.61 7.43
N LYS A 12 -14.18 6.75 7.25
CA LYS A 12 -14.91 6.07 8.33
C LYS A 12 -14.52 4.62 8.52
N GLY A 13 -13.60 4.12 7.72
CA GLY A 13 -13.10 2.75 7.78
C GLY A 13 -11.98 2.55 8.80
N LYS A 14 -11.40 1.35 8.78
CA LYS A 14 -10.26 0.99 9.64
C LYS A 14 -9.03 1.84 9.34
N PRO A 15 -8.14 2.10 10.32
CA PRO A 15 -6.86 2.81 10.09
C PRO A 15 -5.97 2.16 9.04
N ILE A 16 -5.94 0.83 8.96
CA ILE A 16 -5.31 0.06 7.89
C ILE A 16 -6.45 -0.56 7.09
N ALA A 17 -6.69 -0.01 5.92
CA ALA A 17 -7.81 -0.37 5.06
C ALA A 17 -7.49 -1.57 4.16
N SER A 18 -8.53 -2.33 3.80
CA SER A 18 -8.45 -3.30 2.73
C SER A 18 -8.36 -2.63 1.36
N ARG A 19 -7.98 -3.41 0.34
CA ARG A 19 -7.97 -2.94 -1.05
C ARG A 19 -9.37 -2.46 -1.49
N GLU A 20 -10.37 -3.23 -1.15
CA GLU A 20 -11.77 -2.97 -1.50
C GLU A 20 -12.25 -1.65 -0.86
N GLU A 21 -12.01 -1.45 0.43
CA GLU A 21 -12.36 -0.20 1.13
C GLU A 21 -11.70 1.03 0.50
N ILE A 22 -10.42 0.90 0.05
CA ILE A 22 -9.71 2.00 -0.63
C ILE A 22 -10.33 2.27 -2.00
N LEU A 23 -10.65 1.23 -2.77
CA LEU A 23 -11.25 1.38 -4.10
C LEU A 23 -12.64 2.00 -4.02
N ASP A 24 -13.46 1.58 -3.06
CA ASP A 24 -14.80 2.13 -2.83
C ASP A 24 -14.72 3.62 -2.43
N TYR A 25 -13.76 3.97 -1.56
CA TYR A 25 -13.52 5.36 -1.19
C TYR A 25 -13.14 6.22 -2.39
N LEU A 26 -12.24 5.73 -3.24
CA LEU A 26 -11.83 6.44 -4.46
C LEU A 26 -12.99 6.55 -5.46
N ALA A 27 -13.75 5.47 -5.67
CA ALA A 27 -14.90 5.46 -6.57
C ALA A 27 -15.96 6.47 -6.11
N SER A 28 -16.32 6.45 -4.83
CA SER A 28 -17.26 7.42 -4.27
C SER A 28 -16.74 8.86 -4.34
N THR A 29 -15.44 9.08 -4.23
CA THR A 29 -14.86 10.42 -4.41
C THR A 29 -14.98 10.90 -5.85
N ILE A 30 -14.76 10.03 -6.83
CA ILE A 30 -14.93 10.36 -8.26
C ILE A 30 -16.39 10.74 -8.54
N GLU A 31 -17.33 10.05 -7.91
CA GLU A 31 -18.77 10.31 -8.06
C GLU A 31 -19.18 11.63 -7.38
N ASP A 32 -18.86 11.80 -6.10
CA ASP A 32 -19.21 12.98 -5.31
C ASP A 32 -18.69 14.29 -5.93
N GLU A 33 -17.45 14.25 -6.41
CA GLU A 33 -16.76 15.40 -7.02
C GLU A 33 -16.97 15.50 -8.54
N GLN A 34 -17.81 14.63 -9.11
CA GLN A 34 -18.13 14.61 -10.55
C GLN A 34 -16.87 14.54 -11.45
N LEU A 35 -15.84 13.82 -11.03
CA LEU A 35 -14.55 13.74 -11.73
C LEU A 35 -14.59 12.84 -12.98
N GLY A 36 -15.60 11.98 -13.11
CA GLY A 36 -15.70 10.99 -14.19
C GLY A 36 -15.41 11.56 -15.58
N PRO A 37 -16.04 12.70 -16.00
CA PRO A 37 -15.79 13.31 -17.32
C PRO A 37 -14.36 13.79 -17.56
N HIS A 38 -13.59 14.00 -16.47
CA HIS A 38 -12.22 14.49 -16.52
C HIS A 38 -11.17 13.37 -16.47
N ILE A 39 -11.57 12.12 -16.21
CA ILE A 39 -10.67 10.97 -16.16
C ILE A 39 -10.70 10.25 -17.51
N ARG A 40 -9.53 10.12 -18.12
CA ARG A 40 -9.36 9.39 -19.36
C ARG A 40 -8.69 8.05 -19.10
N TYR A 41 -9.47 7.00 -19.04
CA TYR A 41 -8.97 5.63 -18.92
C TYR A 41 -8.34 5.16 -20.24
N GLN A 42 -7.54 4.08 -20.19
CA GLN A 42 -6.88 3.48 -21.36
C GLN A 42 -5.96 4.47 -22.12
N HIS A 43 -5.50 5.52 -21.45
CA HIS A 43 -4.59 6.52 -21.97
C HIS A 43 -3.25 6.41 -21.26
N ARG A 44 -2.30 5.72 -21.85
CA ARG A 44 -0.96 5.55 -21.26
C ARG A 44 0.01 6.60 -21.80
N VAL A 45 0.52 7.47 -20.94
CA VAL A 45 1.56 8.43 -21.30
C VAL A 45 2.86 7.67 -21.63
N GLN A 46 3.38 7.87 -22.84
CA GLN A 46 4.62 7.29 -23.32
C GLN A 46 5.80 8.25 -23.17
N SER A 47 5.57 9.51 -23.48
CA SER A 47 6.55 10.56 -23.31
C SER A 47 5.89 11.88 -22.93
N ALA A 48 6.65 12.78 -22.32
CA ALA A 48 6.26 14.15 -22.04
C ALA A 48 7.44 15.06 -22.33
N SER A 49 7.25 16.09 -23.13
CA SER A 49 8.28 17.06 -23.50
C SER A 49 7.81 18.49 -23.25
N TRP A 50 8.70 19.31 -22.73
CA TRP A 50 8.45 20.72 -22.45
C TRP A 50 9.00 21.61 -23.55
N SER A 51 8.22 22.60 -23.94
CA SER A 51 8.65 23.69 -24.84
C SER A 51 8.64 25.02 -24.08
N SER A 52 9.79 25.59 -23.84
CA SER A 52 9.89 26.92 -23.21
C SER A 52 9.43 28.04 -24.14
N ALA A 53 9.49 27.85 -25.45
CA ALA A 53 9.02 28.82 -26.43
C ALA A 53 7.51 29.01 -26.40
N SER A 54 6.76 27.92 -26.18
CA SER A 54 5.28 27.94 -26.11
C SER A 54 4.75 27.81 -24.67
N SER A 55 5.64 27.61 -23.66
CA SER A 55 5.26 27.32 -22.27
C SER A 55 4.25 26.18 -22.16
N THR A 56 4.49 25.08 -22.89
CA THR A 56 3.53 23.98 -23.03
C THR A 56 4.21 22.62 -22.93
N TRP A 57 3.57 21.71 -22.20
CA TRP A 57 3.86 20.29 -22.23
C TRP A 57 3.15 19.63 -23.42
N THR A 58 3.86 18.79 -24.12
CA THR A 58 3.29 17.86 -25.11
C THR A 58 3.45 16.44 -24.59
N LEU A 59 2.34 15.72 -24.46
CA LEU A 59 2.29 14.35 -24.01
C LEU A 59 1.93 13.45 -25.18
N ASP A 60 2.75 12.44 -25.45
CA ASP A 60 2.45 11.37 -26.38
C ASP A 60 1.77 10.22 -25.65
N LEU A 61 0.64 9.78 -26.14
CA LEU A 61 -0.21 8.79 -25.50
C LEU A 61 -0.38 7.55 -26.39
N ALA A 62 -0.29 6.37 -25.77
CA ALA A 62 -0.88 5.15 -26.32
C ALA A 62 -2.32 5.03 -25.79
N VAL A 63 -3.27 4.90 -26.70
CA VAL A 63 -4.67 4.65 -26.41
C VAL A 63 -5.01 3.29 -26.96
N ASP A 64 -5.60 2.40 -26.19
CA ASP A 64 -5.70 0.97 -26.50
C ASP A 64 -6.35 0.66 -27.86
N ASP A 65 -7.32 1.44 -28.32
CA ASP A 65 -7.98 1.23 -29.61
C ASP A 65 -7.59 2.27 -30.69
N ALA A 66 -6.65 3.17 -30.39
CA ALA A 66 -6.27 4.21 -31.35
C ALA A 66 -5.27 3.69 -32.39
N ARG A 67 -5.66 3.76 -33.65
CA ARG A 67 -4.76 3.44 -34.79
C ARG A 67 -3.68 4.51 -35.02
N LYS A 68 -3.79 5.66 -34.37
CA LYS A 68 -2.87 6.80 -34.50
C LYS A 68 -2.39 7.25 -33.13
N PRO A 69 -1.15 7.73 -33.02
CA PRO A 69 -0.68 8.39 -31.80
C PRO A 69 -1.61 9.56 -31.43
N VAL A 70 -1.92 9.65 -30.14
CA VAL A 70 -2.73 10.75 -29.60
C VAL A 70 -1.79 11.66 -28.82
N GLN A 71 -1.90 12.97 -29.07
CA GLN A 71 -1.16 13.97 -28.33
C GLN A 71 -2.10 14.86 -27.53
N ILE A 72 -1.68 15.22 -26.32
CA ILE A 72 -2.33 16.22 -25.48
C ILE A 72 -1.34 17.29 -25.16
N GLN A 73 -1.78 18.55 -25.23
CA GLN A 73 -1.01 19.70 -24.78
C GLN A 73 -1.58 20.24 -23.45
N ALA A 74 -0.70 20.63 -22.52
CA ALA A 74 -1.09 21.18 -21.23
C ALA A 74 -0.08 22.24 -20.76
N GLY A 75 -0.57 23.29 -20.12
CA GLY A 75 0.28 24.29 -19.49
C GLY A 75 0.95 23.81 -18.20
N PHE A 76 0.38 22.80 -17.57
CA PHE A 76 0.88 22.22 -16.33
C PHE A 76 0.78 20.70 -16.34
N LEU A 77 1.82 20.03 -15.85
CA LEU A 77 1.85 18.57 -15.71
C LEU A 77 2.16 18.19 -14.27
N TRP A 78 1.23 17.49 -13.62
CA TRP A 78 1.42 16.94 -12.29
C TRP A 78 1.64 15.43 -12.36
N MET A 79 2.83 15.00 -11.97
CA MET A 79 3.26 13.61 -12.04
C MET A 79 2.80 12.84 -10.79
N CYS A 80 1.72 12.05 -10.91
CA CYS A 80 1.13 11.30 -9.80
C CYS A 80 1.26 9.77 -9.95
N GLN A 81 2.10 9.27 -10.87
CA GLN A 81 2.26 7.84 -11.16
C GLN A 81 2.98 7.06 -10.04
N GLY A 82 3.52 7.74 -9.03
CA GLY A 82 4.35 7.12 -8.00
C GLY A 82 5.73 6.70 -8.52
N TYR A 83 6.43 5.86 -7.76
CA TYR A 83 7.80 5.42 -8.07
C TYR A 83 7.90 3.92 -8.40
N TYR A 84 6.80 3.18 -8.29
CA TYR A 84 6.78 1.78 -8.66
C TYR A 84 6.66 1.59 -10.17
N ARG A 85 7.35 0.59 -10.69
CA ARG A 85 7.15 0.14 -12.06
C ARG A 85 5.91 -0.75 -12.12
N HIS A 86 4.84 -0.27 -12.77
CA HIS A 86 3.55 -1.00 -12.85
C HIS A 86 3.62 -2.24 -13.75
N SER A 87 4.48 -2.24 -14.78
CA SER A 87 4.56 -3.34 -15.75
C SER A 87 5.35 -4.55 -15.25
N LYS A 88 6.24 -4.38 -14.26
CA LYS A 88 7.09 -5.46 -13.77
C LYS A 88 7.68 -5.12 -12.41
N GLY A 89 7.48 -6.00 -11.43
CA GLY A 89 8.17 -5.93 -10.15
C GLY A 89 9.68 -6.18 -10.30
N TYR A 90 10.45 -5.65 -9.36
CA TYR A 90 11.87 -5.95 -9.31
C TYR A 90 12.11 -7.33 -8.69
N THR A 91 12.65 -8.23 -9.45
CA THR A 91 13.09 -9.55 -8.99
C THR A 91 14.61 -9.60 -9.10
N PRO A 92 15.35 -9.69 -7.98
CA PRO A 92 16.80 -9.85 -8.03
C PRO A 92 17.19 -11.15 -8.71
N SER A 93 18.34 -11.15 -9.38
CA SER A 93 18.96 -12.39 -9.86
C SER A 93 19.88 -12.93 -8.76
N TRP A 94 19.58 -14.12 -8.27
CA TRP A 94 20.42 -14.83 -7.31
C TRP A 94 21.07 -16.05 -7.97
N PRO A 95 22.36 -16.29 -7.74
CA PRO A 95 23.01 -17.51 -8.23
C PRO A 95 22.31 -18.75 -7.68
N GLY A 96 22.00 -19.70 -8.54
CA GLY A 96 21.35 -20.96 -8.17
C GLY A 96 19.81 -20.91 -8.16
N LEU A 97 19.18 -19.75 -8.38
CA LEU A 97 17.72 -19.66 -8.43
C LEU A 97 17.11 -20.53 -9.54
N GLU A 98 17.85 -20.71 -10.63
CA GLU A 98 17.49 -21.56 -11.77
C GLU A 98 17.44 -23.06 -11.40
N GLN A 99 18.06 -23.47 -10.30
CA GLN A 99 18.03 -24.85 -9.79
C GLN A 99 16.82 -25.11 -8.92
N PHE A 100 16.12 -24.08 -8.47
CA PHE A 100 14.91 -24.22 -7.67
C PHE A 100 13.80 -24.83 -8.52
N LYS A 101 13.20 -25.91 -8.02
CA LYS A 101 12.17 -26.68 -8.74
C LYS A 101 10.75 -26.25 -8.41
N GLY A 102 10.59 -25.34 -7.43
CA GLY A 102 9.29 -24.78 -7.07
C GLY A 102 8.93 -23.57 -7.93
N GLU A 103 7.75 -23.07 -7.73
CA GLU A 103 7.25 -21.89 -8.40
C GLU A 103 7.82 -20.62 -7.73
N VAL A 104 8.28 -19.67 -8.54
CA VAL A 104 8.78 -18.37 -8.09
C VAL A 104 7.79 -17.30 -8.52
N VAL A 105 7.21 -16.61 -7.54
CA VAL A 105 6.15 -15.62 -7.76
C VAL A 105 6.57 -14.26 -7.23
N HIS A 106 6.34 -13.21 -8.01
CA HIS A 106 6.40 -11.84 -7.51
C HIS A 106 5.00 -11.39 -7.07
N PRO A 107 4.80 -10.85 -5.85
CA PRO A 107 3.47 -10.49 -5.32
C PRO A 107 2.67 -9.53 -6.20
N GLN A 108 3.32 -8.71 -7.01
CA GLN A 108 2.65 -7.81 -7.96
C GLN A 108 1.92 -8.56 -9.09
N HIS A 109 2.35 -9.80 -9.38
CA HIS A 109 1.77 -10.66 -10.43
C HIS A 109 1.42 -12.01 -9.82
N TRP A 110 0.54 -11.99 -8.81
CA TRP A 110 0.09 -13.19 -8.12
C TRP A 110 -0.82 -14.00 -9.03
N PRO A 111 -0.48 -15.28 -9.32
CA PRO A 111 -1.34 -16.13 -10.14
C PRO A 111 -2.59 -16.54 -9.37
N ASP A 112 -3.78 -16.36 -9.95
CA ASP A 112 -5.04 -16.79 -9.33
C ASP A 112 -5.11 -18.32 -9.15
N SER A 113 -4.40 -19.05 -10.00
CA SER A 113 -4.40 -20.52 -10.04
C SER A 113 -3.38 -21.19 -9.11
N ILE A 114 -2.59 -20.42 -8.34
CA ILE A 114 -1.56 -21.00 -7.49
C ILE A 114 -2.18 -21.86 -6.36
N ASP A 115 -1.83 -23.14 -6.35
CA ASP A 115 -2.19 -24.05 -5.27
C ASP A 115 -1.13 -23.99 -4.17
N LEU A 116 -1.54 -23.59 -2.97
CA LEU A 116 -0.69 -23.44 -1.78
C LEU A 116 -0.89 -24.58 -0.77
N ALA A 117 -1.88 -25.44 -0.97
CA ALA A 117 -2.18 -26.51 -0.03
C ALA A 117 -0.98 -27.48 0.13
N GLY A 118 -0.61 -27.73 1.37
CA GLY A 118 0.50 -28.63 1.69
C GLY A 118 1.90 -28.16 1.28
N LYS A 119 2.03 -26.95 0.71
CA LYS A 119 3.34 -26.42 0.27
C LYS A 119 4.07 -25.70 1.39
N ARG A 120 5.39 -25.75 1.31
CA ARG A 120 6.30 -24.90 2.09
C ARG A 120 6.63 -23.67 1.27
N VAL A 121 6.30 -22.49 1.79
CA VAL A 121 6.46 -21.20 1.09
C VAL A 121 7.56 -20.39 1.76
N THR A 122 8.50 -19.87 1.00
CA THR A 122 9.50 -18.91 1.49
C THR A 122 9.19 -17.54 0.92
N VAL A 123 8.94 -16.57 1.80
CA VAL A 123 8.76 -15.16 1.46
C VAL A 123 10.07 -14.42 1.66
N ILE A 124 10.63 -13.91 0.58
CA ILE A 124 11.92 -13.18 0.63
C ILE A 124 11.63 -11.69 0.76
N GLY A 125 11.96 -11.14 1.90
CA GLY A 125 11.73 -9.75 2.28
C GLY A 125 10.89 -9.62 3.55
N SER A 126 10.93 -8.45 4.16
CA SER A 126 10.23 -8.14 5.41
C SER A 126 9.57 -6.75 5.37
N GLY A 127 9.27 -6.24 4.18
CA GLY A 127 8.56 -4.97 4.01
C GLY A 127 7.04 -5.11 4.21
N ALA A 128 6.31 -4.03 3.93
CA ALA A 128 4.84 -3.99 4.10
C ALA A 128 4.11 -5.12 3.33
N THR A 129 4.59 -5.46 2.13
CA THR A 129 4.03 -6.58 1.35
C THR A 129 4.17 -7.91 2.08
N ALA A 130 5.35 -8.19 2.66
CA ALA A 130 5.57 -9.42 3.42
C ALA A 130 4.72 -9.44 4.70
N ALA A 131 4.58 -8.29 5.39
CA ALA A 131 3.78 -8.16 6.60
C ALA A 131 2.29 -8.49 6.38
N THR A 132 1.77 -8.22 5.17
CA THR A 132 0.38 -8.59 4.80
C THR A 132 0.27 -9.98 4.20
N LEU A 133 1.27 -10.38 3.40
CA LEU A 133 1.25 -11.65 2.68
C LEU A 133 1.41 -12.86 3.62
N ILE A 134 2.35 -12.79 4.58
CA ILE A 134 2.67 -13.91 5.47
C ILE A 134 1.46 -14.38 6.29
N PRO A 135 0.70 -13.51 6.97
CA PRO A 135 -0.51 -13.94 7.67
C PRO A 135 -1.56 -14.56 6.74
N ALA A 136 -1.72 -14.01 5.54
CA ALA A 136 -2.67 -14.54 4.55
C ALA A 136 -2.25 -15.92 4.01
N LEU A 137 -0.96 -16.24 4.03
CA LEU A 137 -0.42 -17.55 3.62
C LEU A 137 -0.45 -18.59 4.75
N ALA A 138 -0.34 -18.16 6.00
CA ALA A 138 -0.13 -19.04 7.14
C ALA A 138 -1.22 -20.11 7.30
N ASP A 139 -2.46 -19.78 6.98
CA ASP A 139 -3.60 -20.70 7.06
C ASP A 139 -3.81 -21.53 5.78
N ARG A 140 -3.06 -21.25 4.72
CA ARG A 140 -3.21 -21.87 3.40
C ARG A 140 -2.06 -22.82 3.02
N CYS A 141 -0.92 -22.69 3.70
CA CYS A 141 0.31 -23.42 3.42
C CYS A 141 0.63 -24.41 4.55
N ALA A 142 1.42 -25.44 4.27
CA ALA A 142 1.94 -26.32 5.32
C ALA A 142 2.95 -25.59 6.22
N HIS A 143 3.73 -24.67 5.64
CA HIS A 143 4.73 -23.88 6.37
C HIS A 143 5.07 -22.61 5.61
N VAL A 144 5.26 -21.49 6.34
CA VAL A 144 5.71 -20.22 5.77
C VAL A 144 6.99 -19.79 6.46
N THR A 145 8.02 -19.50 5.67
CA THR A 145 9.31 -18.97 6.14
C THR A 145 9.47 -17.54 5.63
N MET A 146 9.77 -16.59 6.52
CA MET A 146 10.19 -15.24 6.13
C MET A 146 11.71 -15.15 6.14
N LEU A 147 12.30 -14.86 4.98
CA LEU A 147 13.74 -14.61 4.84
C LEU A 147 13.99 -13.11 4.79
N GLN A 148 14.75 -12.60 5.75
CA GLN A 148 15.09 -11.18 5.86
C GLN A 148 16.56 -10.95 5.60
N ARG A 149 16.88 -9.92 4.81
CA ARG A 149 18.26 -9.42 4.71
C ARG A 149 18.59 -8.49 5.88
N THR A 150 17.68 -7.58 6.17
CA THR A 150 17.80 -6.60 7.26
C THR A 150 16.56 -6.73 8.13
N PRO A 151 16.70 -6.80 9.46
CA PRO A 151 15.56 -6.91 10.35
C PRO A 151 14.60 -5.72 10.18
N THR A 152 13.32 -6.02 10.09
CA THR A 152 12.25 -5.02 10.13
C THR A 152 11.64 -5.04 11.52
N TYR A 153 11.43 -3.87 12.09
CA TYR A 153 10.73 -3.76 13.37
C TYR A 153 9.23 -3.89 13.14
N PHE A 154 8.61 -4.79 13.88
CA PHE A 154 7.16 -4.95 13.93
C PHE A 154 6.66 -4.46 15.28
N ALA A 155 5.66 -3.59 15.26
CA ALA A 155 4.96 -3.15 16.46
C ALA A 155 3.52 -3.68 16.43
N THR A 156 3.04 -4.15 17.56
CA THR A 156 1.64 -4.57 17.70
C THR A 156 0.75 -3.35 17.88
N GLY A 157 -0.42 -3.36 17.23
CA GLY A 157 -1.40 -2.29 17.36
C GLY A 157 -2.79 -2.79 16.96
N ARG A 158 -3.83 -2.20 17.55
CA ARG A 158 -5.21 -2.48 17.10
C ARG A 158 -5.48 -1.73 15.80
N ASN A 159 -6.12 -2.39 14.85
CA ASN A 159 -6.63 -1.75 13.64
C ASN A 159 -7.98 -1.06 13.90
N ALA A 160 -8.02 -0.24 14.94
CA ALA A 160 -9.16 0.57 15.36
C ALA A 160 -8.64 1.78 16.14
N ASP A 161 -9.36 2.88 16.09
CA ASP A 161 -9.07 4.05 16.91
C ASP A 161 -10.26 4.37 17.83
N ALA A 162 -10.14 3.97 19.07
CA ALA A 162 -11.19 4.15 20.07
C ALA A 162 -11.56 5.64 20.32
N LEU A 163 -10.60 6.57 20.12
CA LEU A 163 -10.89 8.00 20.29
C LEU A 163 -11.82 8.50 19.19
N ALA A 164 -11.57 8.11 17.93
CA ALA A 164 -12.45 8.48 16.83
C ALA A 164 -13.87 7.94 17.04
N ASP A 165 -14.00 6.71 17.50
CA ASP A 165 -15.28 6.06 17.77
C ASP A 165 -16.02 6.73 18.92
N GLU A 166 -15.35 7.12 19.98
CA GLU A 166 -15.97 7.86 21.10
C GLU A 166 -16.41 9.26 20.69
N LEU A 167 -15.60 9.98 19.90
CA LEU A 167 -15.98 11.29 19.40
C LEU A 167 -17.25 11.22 18.51
N ARG A 168 -17.37 10.16 17.69
CA ARG A 168 -18.59 9.92 16.90
C ARG A 168 -19.83 9.64 17.76
N LYS A 169 -19.67 8.85 18.83
CA LYS A 169 -20.76 8.61 19.80
C LYS A 169 -21.21 9.89 20.51
N LEU A 170 -20.30 10.84 20.67
CA LEU A 170 -20.60 12.17 21.21
C LEU A 170 -21.11 13.14 20.14
N GLU A 171 -21.40 12.66 18.95
CA GLU A 171 -21.92 13.46 17.82
C GLU A 171 -21.02 14.64 17.43
N VAL A 172 -19.70 14.51 17.64
CA VAL A 172 -18.73 15.51 17.20
C VAL A 172 -18.67 15.50 15.67
N ASP A 173 -18.64 16.69 15.07
CA ASP A 173 -18.53 16.85 13.61
C ASP A 173 -17.30 16.13 13.03
N GLU A 174 -17.46 15.46 11.87
CA GLU A 174 -16.40 14.66 11.25
C GLU A 174 -15.17 15.48 10.87
N ALA A 175 -15.30 16.76 10.53
CA ALA A 175 -14.15 17.61 10.25
C ALA A 175 -13.31 17.86 11.51
N TRP A 176 -13.95 18.03 12.66
CA TRP A 176 -13.27 18.13 13.95
C TRP A 176 -12.62 16.80 14.36
N ILE A 177 -13.32 15.69 14.18
CA ILE A 177 -12.75 14.35 14.42
C ILE A 177 -11.50 14.16 13.56
N HIS A 178 -11.57 14.51 12.27
CA HIS A 178 -10.42 14.44 11.36
C HIS A 178 -9.23 15.25 11.87
N GLU A 179 -9.44 16.50 12.26
CA GLU A 179 -8.35 17.37 12.75
C GLU A 179 -7.75 16.86 14.07
N ILE A 180 -8.58 16.39 14.99
CA ILE A 180 -8.13 15.79 16.26
C ILE A 180 -7.29 14.55 15.97
N MET A 181 -7.76 13.66 15.09
CA MET A 181 -7.07 12.43 14.74
C MET A 181 -5.77 12.71 13.99
N ARG A 182 -5.75 13.70 13.10
CA ARG A 182 -4.54 14.14 12.41
C ARG A 182 -3.46 14.61 13.39
N ARG A 183 -3.83 15.45 14.35
CA ARG A 183 -2.91 15.92 15.40
C ARG A 183 -2.40 14.78 16.27
N LYS A 184 -3.30 13.85 16.65
CA LYS A 184 -2.92 12.64 17.42
C LYS A 184 -1.88 11.81 16.67
N VAL A 185 -2.12 11.49 15.39
CA VAL A 185 -1.20 10.67 14.60
C VAL A 185 0.15 11.35 14.39
N VAL A 186 0.17 12.67 14.17
CA VAL A 186 1.43 13.43 14.03
C VAL A 186 2.24 13.38 15.35
N ARG A 187 1.58 13.58 16.48
CA ARG A 187 2.22 13.48 17.80
C ARG A 187 2.72 12.05 18.07
N ASP A 188 1.86 11.05 17.92
CA ASP A 188 2.20 9.66 18.19
C ASP A 188 3.36 9.18 17.30
N ARG A 189 3.44 9.68 16.07
CA ARG A 189 4.58 9.43 15.18
C ARG A 189 5.86 10.10 15.63
N ALA A 190 5.80 11.33 16.14
CA ALA A 190 6.95 12.01 16.72
C ALA A 190 7.49 11.26 17.94
N ASP A 191 6.59 10.85 18.85
CA ASP A 191 6.93 10.04 20.02
C ASP A 191 7.54 8.69 19.62
N LEU A 192 7.02 8.05 18.58
CA LEU A 192 7.56 6.81 18.03
C LEU A 192 8.98 6.99 17.50
N ILE A 193 9.24 8.06 16.76
CA ILE A 193 10.57 8.36 16.22
C ILE A 193 11.56 8.65 17.36
N GLU A 194 11.14 9.38 18.38
CA GLU A 194 11.99 9.68 19.54
C GLU A 194 12.34 8.41 20.32
N ARG A 195 11.35 7.55 20.58
CA ARG A 195 11.60 6.23 21.21
C ARG A 195 12.54 5.38 20.39
N ALA A 196 12.37 5.35 19.05
CA ALA A 196 13.25 4.61 18.16
C ALA A 196 14.70 5.13 18.20
N ARG A 197 14.90 6.43 18.30
CA ARG A 197 16.23 7.05 18.48
C ARG A 197 16.88 6.66 19.81
N ASN A 198 16.09 6.55 20.85
CA ASN A 198 16.56 6.25 22.21
C ASN A 198 16.60 4.75 22.51
N TRP A 199 16.36 3.88 21.53
CA TRP A 199 16.36 2.41 21.67
C TRP A 199 15.50 1.89 22.83
N THR A 200 14.35 2.52 23.07
CA THR A 200 13.43 2.14 24.16
C THR A 200 12.39 1.10 23.73
N PHE A 201 12.52 0.53 22.52
CA PHE A 201 11.67 -0.57 22.08
C PHE A 201 12.17 -1.91 22.62
N PRO A 202 11.32 -2.71 23.26
CA PRO A 202 11.64 -4.11 23.47
C PRO A 202 11.81 -4.79 22.10
N ILE A 203 13.00 -5.30 21.81
CA ILE A 203 13.22 -6.14 20.64
C ILE A 203 12.62 -7.50 20.98
N ALA A 204 11.47 -7.81 20.43
CA ALA A 204 10.95 -9.17 20.45
C ALA A 204 11.69 -9.98 19.38
N ILE A 205 12.65 -10.79 19.79
CA ILE A 205 13.19 -11.85 18.93
C ILE A 205 12.16 -12.97 18.95
N VAL A 206 11.41 -13.12 17.86
CA VAL A 206 10.47 -14.22 17.70
C VAL A 206 11.24 -15.42 17.18
N PRO A 207 11.26 -16.55 17.87
CA PRO A 207 11.85 -17.78 17.35
C PRO A 207 11.24 -18.11 15.99
N HIS A 208 12.07 -18.45 15.01
CA HIS A 208 11.65 -18.71 13.62
C HIS A 208 10.76 -19.95 13.46
N ASP A 209 10.65 -20.75 14.48
CA ASP A 209 9.95 -22.04 14.56
C ASP A 209 8.63 -21.99 15.36
N ASP A 210 8.26 -20.81 15.90
CA ASP A 210 6.98 -20.65 16.56
C ASP A 210 5.96 -19.89 15.68
N PRO A 211 5.05 -20.58 14.96
CA PRO A 211 4.03 -19.95 14.14
C PRO A 211 3.02 -19.11 14.95
N GLN A 212 2.82 -19.44 16.24
CA GLN A 212 1.89 -18.68 17.09
C GLN A 212 2.52 -17.35 17.54
N ALA A 213 3.81 -17.35 17.85
CA ALA A 213 4.53 -16.13 18.17
C ALA A 213 4.62 -15.19 16.94
N ILE A 214 4.82 -15.74 15.75
CA ILE A 214 4.76 -14.96 14.49
C ILE A 214 3.34 -14.40 14.28
N ARG A 215 2.29 -15.18 14.51
CA ARG A 215 0.90 -14.74 14.44
C ARG A 215 0.58 -13.67 15.50
N ALA A 216 1.09 -13.80 16.72
CA ALA A 216 0.91 -12.80 17.76
C ALA A 216 1.60 -11.46 17.42
N CYS A 217 2.79 -11.50 16.81
CA CYS A 217 3.51 -10.30 16.38
C CYS A 217 2.91 -9.62 15.14
N ILE A 218 2.34 -10.40 14.22
CA ILE A 218 1.83 -9.90 12.94
C ILE A 218 0.30 -9.83 12.95
N GLY A 219 -0.39 -10.75 13.62
CA GLY A 219 -1.85 -10.91 13.59
C GLY A 219 -2.62 -9.94 14.49
N ALA A 220 -1.96 -9.22 15.40
CA ALA A 220 -2.60 -8.12 16.11
C ALA A 220 -2.88 -6.88 15.21
N ALA A 221 -2.37 -6.89 13.99
CA ALA A 221 -2.63 -5.86 12.98
C ALA A 221 -3.84 -6.18 12.07
N GLY A 222 -4.51 -7.33 12.25
CA GLY A 222 -5.49 -7.86 11.29
C GLY A 222 -6.89 -8.20 11.82
N HIS A 223 -7.28 -7.74 13.02
CA HIS A 223 -8.66 -7.85 13.51
C HIS A 223 -9.23 -6.50 13.89
#